data_3dae4280f088ca816288e930a5b09fa7
#
_entry.id   3dae4280f088ca816288e930a5b09fa7
#
_cell.length_a   1.000
_cell.length_b   1.000
_cell.length_c   1.000
_cell.angle_alpha   90.00
_cell.angle_beta   90.00
_cell.angle_gamma   90.00
#
_symmetry.space_group_name_H-M   'P 1'
#
loop_
_entity.id
_entity.type
_entity.pdbx_description
1 polymer ?
#
loop_
_entity_poly.entity_id
_entity_poly.type
_entity_poly.pdbx_seq_one_letter_code
_entity_poly.pdbx_strand_id
1 'polypeptide(L)'
;SSESFEKSDQDKRTADKQTENDKETKEVTDKPPRNPLKRTSTPFGGLIDDIKYRYKVYLSDIKDGLNAQVVAATIFIYFAALSGAIAFGGLMGSSTENQNGIPETLILSSVGGTIFALFSGCPLIITGTTGPVLLYDQALFSFCTNIDGLQFLPWRLWIGVWTLVISLVVAGFQGS
;
A
#
# COMPACT_ATOMS: atom_id res chain seq x y z
N SER A 1 35.04 28.80 -37.05
CA SER A 1 35.71 28.88 -35.71
C SER A 1 34.70 28.75 -34.55
N SER A 2 33.45 29.12 -34.72
CA SER A 2 32.42 28.98 -33.65
C SER A 2 31.85 27.56 -33.53
N GLU A 3 31.65 26.86 -34.63
CA GLU A 3 31.12 25.48 -34.63
C GLU A 3 32.05 24.45 -33.94
N SER A 4 33.36 24.63 -34.04
CA SER A 4 34.30 23.72 -33.37
C SER A 4 34.35 23.90 -31.84
N PHE A 5 34.02 25.07 -31.35
CA PHE A 5 33.96 25.37 -29.94
C PHE A 5 32.68 24.80 -29.30
N GLU A 6 31.55 24.93 -29.99
CA GLU A 6 30.24 24.43 -29.54
C GLU A 6 30.22 22.90 -29.48
N LYS A 7 30.85 22.23 -30.45
CA LYS A 7 30.99 20.77 -30.48
C LYS A 7 31.87 20.24 -29.37
N SER A 8 32.93 20.96 -29.00
CA SER A 8 33.80 20.61 -27.88
C SER A 8 33.11 20.74 -26.52
N ASP A 9 32.22 21.70 -26.37
CA ASP A 9 31.45 21.90 -25.12
C ASP A 9 30.33 20.88 -24.96
N GLN A 10 29.71 20.47 -26.05
CA GLN A 10 28.73 19.36 -26.05
C GLN A 10 29.37 18.02 -25.72
N ASP A 11 30.56 17.72 -26.27
CA ASP A 11 31.28 16.48 -25.96
C ASP A 11 31.72 16.42 -24.51
N LYS A 12 32.16 17.54 -23.92
CA LYS A 12 32.50 17.61 -22.46
C LYS A 12 31.26 17.36 -21.59
N ARG A 13 30.12 17.98 -21.90
CA ARG A 13 28.87 17.78 -21.12
C ARG A 13 28.33 16.37 -21.21
N THR A 14 28.54 15.70 -22.33
CA THR A 14 28.14 14.30 -22.52
C THR A 14 29.07 13.35 -21.75
N ALA A 15 30.38 13.63 -21.76
CA ALA A 15 31.36 12.87 -21.01
C ALA A 15 31.19 13.02 -19.49
N ASP A 16 30.90 14.24 -19.00
CA ASP A 16 30.64 14.48 -17.58
C ASP A 16 29.36 13.77 -17.10
N LYS A 17 28.29 13.77 -17.89
CA LYS A 17 27.04 13.02 -17.60
C LYS A 17 27.25 11.50 -17.62
N GLN A 18 28.07 11.00 -18.53
CA GLN A 18 28.41 9.57 -18.54
C GLN A 18 29.26 9.17 -17.32
N THR A 19 30.18 10.02 -16.91
CA THR A 19 31.02 9.77 -15.73
C THR A 19 30.24 9.83 -14.42
N GLU A 20 29.22 10.68 -14.36
CA GLU A 20 28.30 10.78 -13.22
C GLU A 20 27.35 9.58 -13.14
N ASN A 21 26.80 9.14 -14.27
CA ASN A 21 25.99 7.93 -14.39
C ASN A 21 26.81 6.66 -14.07
N ASP A 22 28.06 6.58 -14.50
CA ASP A 22 28.95 5.46 -14.19
C ASP A 22 29.35 5.42 -12.71
N LYS A 23 29.44 6.56 -12.05
CA LYS A 23 29.67 6.64 -10.60
C LYS A 23 28.44 6.21 -9.81
N GLU A 24 27.25 6.69 -10.19
CA GLU A 24 25.98 6.23 -9.58
C GLU A 24 25.75 4.73 -9.78
N THR A 25 26.03 4.21 -10.99
CA THR A 25 25.91 2.78 -11.28
C THR A 25 26.93 1.95 -10.49
N LYS A 26 28.14 2.44 -10.26
CA LYS A 26 29.15 1.76 -9.43
C LYS A 26 28.82 1.78 -7.95
N GLU A 27 28.26 2.86 -7.45
CA GLU A 27 27.85 2.96 -6.03
C GLU A 27 26.66 2.05 -5.71
N VAL A 28 25.79 1.78 -6.70
CA VAL A 28 24.69 0.81 -6.58
C VAL A 28 25.20 -0.64 -6.68
N THR A 29 26.32 -0.88 -7.39
CA THR A 29 26.84 -2.24 -7.65
C THR A 29 27.78 -2.74 -6.55
N ASP A 30 28.32 -1.87 -5.71
CA ASP A 30 29.30 -2.22 -4.65
C ASP A 30 28.66 -2.68 -3.32
N LYS A 31 27.33 -2.82 -3.26
CA LYS A 31 26.65 -3.56 -2.19
C LYS A 31 26.49 -5.01 -2.61
N PRO A 32 27.01 -5.98 -1.82
CA PRO A 32 26.85 -7.40 -2.15
C PRO A 32 25.35 -7.66 -2.38
N PRO A 33 24.96 -8.41 -3.45
CA PRO A 33 23.57 -8.70 -3.73
C PRO A 33 22.99 -9.39 -2.51
N ARG A 34 22.09 -8.70 -1.80
CA ARG A 34 21.32 -9.31 -0.72
C ARG A 34 20.55 -10.47 -1.36
N ASN A 35 20.87 -11.68 -0.93
CA ASN A 35 20.04 -12.84 -1.27
C ASN A 35 18.66 -12.59 -0.66
N PRO A 36 17.61 -12.30 -1.45
CA PRO A 36 16.26 -12.01 -0.94
C PRO A 36 15.64 -13.20 -0.22
N LEU A 37 16.27 -14.37 -0.31
CA LEU A 37 15.84 -15.65 0.28
C LEU A 37 16.60 -16.01 1.57
N LYS A 38 17.46 -15.13 2.09
CA LYS A 38 18.17 -15.41 3.34
C LYS A 38 17.21 -15.16 4.50
N ARG A 39 16.70 -16.24 5.06
CA ARG A 39 15.85 -16.22 6.26
C ARG A 39 16.56 -15.48 7.40
N THR A 40 15.93 -14.43 7.88
CA THR A 40 16.41 -13.70 9.05
C THR A 40 16.02 -14.50 10.29
N SER A 41 17.00 -14.84 11.14
CA SER A 41 16.81 -15.67 12.34
C SER A 41 16.05 -14.98 13.47
N THR A 42 15.64 -13.72 13.30
CA THR A 42 14.91 -12.95 14.32
C THR A 42 13.46 -12.76 13.92
N PRO A 43 12.47 -13.02 14.82
CA PRO A 43 11.07 -12.71 14.55
C PRO A 43 10.93 -11.23 14.23
N PHE A 44 10.15 -10.89 13.20
CA PHE A 44 9.97 -9.54 12.65
C PHE A 44 11.21 -8.86 12.02
N GLY A 45 12.38 -9.53 11.95
CA GLY A 45 13.59 -8.95 11.37
C GLY A 45 13.42 -8.54 9.89
N GLY A 46 12.75 -9.36 9.10
CA GLY A 46 12.44 -9.07 7.70
C GLY A 46 11.55 -7.84 7.53
N LEU A 47 10.51 -7.71 8.35
CA LEU A 47 9.59 -6.57 8.32
C LEU A 47 10.29 -5.24 8.65
N ILE A 48 11.16 -5.25 9.67
CA ILE A 48 11.91 -4.06 10.09
C ILE A 48 12.91 -3.65 9.02
N ASP A 49 13.59 -4.61 8.40
CA ASP A 49 14.54 -4.35 7.31
C ASP A 49 13.83 -3.81 6.06
N ASP A 50 12.66 -4.33 5.71
CA ASP A 50 11.84 -3.86 4.59
C ASP A 50 11.34 -2.43 4.81
N ILE A 51 10.84 -2.12 6.00
CA ILE A 51 10.42 -0.77 6.37
C ILE A 51 11.60 0.19 6.28
N LYS A 52 12.76 -0.16 6.85
CA LYS A 52 13.95 0.67 6.87
C LYS A 52 14.52 0.94 5.47
N TYR A 53 14.48 -0.08 4.61
CA TYR A 53 14.91 0.05 3.22
C TYR A 53 13.97 0.97 2.43
N ARG A 54 12.66 0.82 2.60
CA ARG A 54 11.64 1.62 1.92
C ARG A 54 11.70 3.10 2.31
N TYR A 55 11.83 3.40 3.62
CA TYR A 55 11.91 4.81 4.05
C TYR A 55 13.09 5.56 3.44
N LYS A 56 14.15 4.85 3.08
CA LYS A 56 15.33 5.45 2.44
C LYS A 56 15.08 5.86 0.98
N VAL A 57 14.17 5.17 0.29
CA VAL A 57 13.84 5.41 -1.14
C VAL A 57 12.53 6.19 -1.30
N TYR A 58 11.76 6.33 -0.22
CA TYR A 58 10.41 6.91 -0.22
C TYR A 58 10.34 8.33 -0.81
N LEU A 59 11.31 9.18 -0.51
CA LEU A 59 11.38 10.55 -1.04
C LEU A 59 11.75 10.59 -2.54
N SER A 60 12.53 9.63 -3.01
CA SER A 60 12.85 9.48 -4.43
C SER A 60 11.64 9.00 -5.22
N ASP A 61 10.90 8.02 -4.69
CA ASP A 61 9.68 7.48 -5.31
C ASP A 61 8.61 8.56 -5.50
N ILE A 62 8.47 9.49 -4.55
CA ILE A 62 7.52 10.60 -4.67
C ILE A 62 7.95 11.59 -5.75
N LYS A 63 9.25 11.88 -5.89
CA LYS A 63 9.75 12.78 -6.92
C LYS A 63 9.62 12.19 -8.32
N ASP A 64 9.95 10.91 -8.46
CA ASP A 64 9.86 10.17 -9.72
C ASP A 64 8.40 9.88 -10.11
N GLY A 65 7.50 9.80 -9.10
CA GLY A 65 6.06 9.63 -9.28
C GLY A 65 5.31 10.88 -9.75
N LEU A 66 5.91 12.06 -9.76
CA LEU A 66 5.28 13.30 -10.25
C LEU A 66 5.31 13.39 -11.79
N ASN A 67 4.77 12.37 -12.45
CA ASN A 67 4.64 12.31 -13.91
C ASN A 67 3.15 12.37 -14.29
N ALA A 68 2.83 12.97 -15.45
CA ALA A 68 1.46 13.08 -15.96
C ALA A 68 0.76 11.72 -16.05
N GLN A 69 1.50 10.67 -16.35
CA GLN A 69 0.99 9.30 -16.41
C GLN A 69 0.53 8.79 -15.03
N VAL A 70 1.28 9.10 -13.96
CA VAL A 70 0.91 8.72 -12.59
C VAL A 70 -0.32 9.48 -12.11
N VAL A 71 -0.45 10.76 -12.46
CA VAL A 71 -1.66 11.55 -12.17
C VAL A 71 -2.90 10.94 -12.82
N ALA A 72 -2.80 10.58 -14.10
CA ALA A 72 -3.90 9.92 -14.82
C ALA A 72 -4.27 8.57 -14.20
N ALA A 73 -3.27 7.74 -13.84
CA ALA A 73 -3.48 6.47 -13.16
C ALA A 73 -4.13 6.66 -11.77
N THR A 74 -3.72 7.67 -11.02
CA THR A 74 -4.29 8.00 -9.70
C THR A 74 -5.76 8.36 -9.81
N ILE A 75 -6.13 9.19 -10.79
CA ILE A 75 -7.54 9.55 -11.04
C ILE A 75 -8.35 8.31 -11.39
N PHE A 76 -7.83 7.45 -12.26
CA PHE A 76 -8.50 6.21 -12.64
C PHE A 76 -8.73 5.28 -11.45
N ILE A 77 -7.70 5.04 -10.63
CA ILE A 77 -7.77 4.19 -9.43
C ILE A 77 -8.73 4.81 -8.40
N TYR A 78 -8.72 6.14 -8.24
CA TYR A 78 -9.65 6.84 -7.36
C TYR A 78 -11.10 6.56 -7.73
N PHE A 79 -11.49 6.71 -9.00
CA PHE A 79 -12.85 6.43 -9.43
C PHE A 79 -13.22 4.95 -9.31
N ALA A 80 -12.30 4.05 -9.59
CA ALA A 80 -12.51 2.61 -9.42
C ALA A 80 -12.76 2.24 -7.95
N ALA A 81 -11.94 2.75 -7.02
CA ALA A 81 -12.08 2.53 -5.59
C ALA A 81 -13.37 3.17 -5.03
N LEU A 82 -13.67 4.40 -5.45
CA LEU A 82 -14.88 5.12 -5.06
C LEU A 82 -16.15 4.39 -5.50
N SER A 83 -16.20 3.94 -6.74
CA SER A 83 -17.31 3.16 -7.30
C SER A 83 -17.56 1.89 -6.49
N GLY A 84 -16.49 1.13 -6.17
CA GLY A 84 -16.57 -0.04 -5.33
C GLY A 84 -17.07 0.26 -3.91
N ALA A 85 -16.55 1.31 -3.28
CA ALA A 85 -16.96 1.70 -1.93
C ALA A 85 -18.43 2.14 -1.85
N ILE A 86 -18.92 2.86 -2.86
CA ILE A 86 -20.34 3.26 -2.93
C ILE A 86 -21.25 2.04 -3.17
N ALA A 87 -20.90 1.18 -4.12
CA ALA A 87 -21.70 0.01 -4.45
C ALA A 87 -21.81 -0.96 -3.26
N PHE A 88 -20.69 -1.35 -2.69
CA PHE A 88 -20.67 -2.27 -1.55
C PHE A 88 -21.15 -1.62 -0.25
N GLY A 89 -20.85 -0.34 -0.03
CA GLY A 89 -21.39 0.42 1.10
C GLY A 89 -22.89 0.58 1.06
N GLY A 90 -23.47 0.78 -0.13
CA GLY A 90 -24.94 0.80 -0.31
C GLY A 90 -25.59 -0.54 -0.01
N LEU A 91 -25.02 -1.64 -0.52
CA LEU A 91 -25.51 -2.99 -0.23
C LEU A 91 -25.36 -3.34 1.25
N MET A 92 -24.25 -2.93 1.88
CA MET A 92 -24.02 -3.16 3.30
C MET A 92 -25.01 -2.36 4.17
N GLY A 93 -25.26 -1.09 3.82
CA GLY A 93 -26.27 -0.27 4.51
C GLY A 93 -27.66 -0.90 4.45
N SER A 94 -28.08 -1.40 3.29
CA SER A 94 -29.40 -2.07 3.15
C SER A 94 -29.48 -3.38 3.93
N SER A 95 -28.37 -4.08 4.11
CA SER A 95 -28.32 -5.39 4.81
C SER A 95 -28.11 -5.27 6.32
N THR A 96 -27.66 -4.13 6.81
CA THR A 96 -27.32 -3.90 8.23
C THR A 96 -28.21 -2.82 8.88
N GLU A 97 -29.37 -2.53 8.33
CA GLU A 97 -30.29 -1.47 8.80
C GLU A 97 -29.57 -0.10 8.95
N ASN A 98 -28.70 0.23 7.99
CA ASN A 98 -27.84 1.42 7.96
C ASN A 98 -26.86 1.54 9.13
N GLN A 99 -26.54 0.47 9.85
CA GLN A 99 -25.48 0.51 10.87
C GLN A 99 -24.08 0.59 10.27
N ASN A 100 -23.91 0.15 9.03
CA ASN A 100 -22.66 0.26 8.28
C ASN A 100 -22.99 0.55 6.81
N GLY A 101 -23.01 1.82 6.45
CA GLY A 101 -23.42 2.30 5.14
C GLY A 101 -22.27 2.86 4.29
N ILE A 102 -22.65 3.68 3.30
CA ILE A 102 -21.72 4.32 2.37
C ILE A 102 -20.71 5.25 3.11
N PRO A 103 -21.13 6.13 4.05
CA PRO A 103 -20.20 7.03 4.70
C PRO A 103 -19.11 6.30 5.49
N GLU A 104 -19.49 5.29 6.25
CA GLU A 104 -18.58 4.46 7.06
C GLU A 104 -17.59 3.73 6.15
N THR A 105 -18.07 3.14 5.06
CA THR A 105 -17.24 2.43 4.09
C THR A 105 -16.25 3.37 3.41
N LEU A 106 -16.64 4.59 3.06
CA LEU A 106 -15.74 5.59 2.46
C LEU A 106 -14.65 6.03 3.43
N ILE A 107 -15.01 6.33 4.69
CA ILE A 107 -14.06 6.72 5.72
C ILE A 107 -13.06 5.58 5.98
N LEU A 108 -13.55 4.37 6.17
CA LEU A 108 -12.71 3.19 6.43
C LEU A 108 -11.77 2.90 5.25
N SER A 109 -12.26 2.98 4.02
CA SER A 109 -11.44 2.79 2.82
C SER A 109 -10.36 3.87 2.68
N SER A 110 -10.68 5.13 2.98
CA SER A 110 -9.74 6.24 2.90
C SER A 110 -8.65 6.14 3.96
N VAL A 111 -9.04 5.92 5.22
CA VAL A 111 -8.09 5.79 6.34
C VAL A 111 -7.25 4.53 6.18
N GLY A 112 -7.89 3.39 5.88
CA GLY A 112 -7.19 2.11 5.68
C GLY A 112 -6.23 2.16 4.50
N GLY A 113 -6.63 2.74 3.37
CA GLY A 113 -5.78 2.95 2.20
C GLY A 113 -4.58 3.86 2.49
N THR A 114 -4.78 4.93 3.25
CA THR A 114 -3.70 5.84 3.65
C THR A 114 -2.69 5.14 4.58
N ILE A 115 -3.17 4.43 5.60
CA ILE A 115 -2.30 3.65 6.50
C ILE A 115 -1.54 2.58 5.70
N PHE A 116 -2.22 1.86 4.82
CA PHE A 116 -1.58 0.87 3.96
C PHE A 116 -0.51 1.50 3.07
N ALA A 117 -0.78 2.62 2.41
CA ALA A 117 0.18 3.31 1.55
C ALA A 117 1.43 3.78 2.31
N LEU A 118 1.27 4.21 3.58
CA LEU A 118 2.37 4.69 4.41
C LEU A 118 3.23 3.56 4.97
N PHE A 119 2.62 2.47 5.42
CA PHE A 119 3.31 1.41 6.17
C PHE A 119 3.61 0.14 5.36
N SER A 120 2.94 -0.06 4.22
CA SER A 120 3.19 -1.26 3.39
C SER A 120 4.57 -1.21 2.72
N GLY A 121 5.28 -2.32 2.75
CA GLY A 121 6.55 -2.51 2.02
C GLY A 121 6.38 -2.43 0.50
N CYS A 122 5.23 -2.82 -0.04
CA CYS A 122 4.91 -2.80 -1.46
C CYS A 122 3.45 -2.36 -1.68
N PRO A 123 3.14 -1.06 -1.88
CA PRO A 123 1.77 -0.55 -2.00
C PRO A 123 1.18 -0.74 -3.41
N LEU A 124 1.35 -1.92 -3.99
CA LEU A 124 0.79 -2.27 -5.31
C LEU A 124 -0.64 -2.81 -5.23
N ILE A 125 -1.13 -3.11 -4.04
CA ILE A 125 -2.46 -3.70 -3.84
C ILE A 125 -3.46 -2.58 -3.56
N ILE A 126 -4.58 -2.59 -4.28
CA ILE A 126 -5.71 -1.70 -4.02
C ILE A 126 -6.51 -2.29 -2.85
N THR A 127 -6.52 -1.59 -1.73
CA THR A 127 -7.32 -1.97 -0.56
C THR A 127 -8.72 -1.35 -0.68
N GLY A 128 -9.74 -2.14 -0.40
CA GLY A 128 -11.13 -1.68 -0.47
C GLY A 128 -12.13 -2.75 -0.05
N THR A 129 -13.40 -2.37 0.01
CA THR A 129 -14.48 -3.28 0.31
C THR A 129 -14.71 -4.23 -0.86
N THR A 130 -14.81 -5.52 -0.58
CA THR A 130 -14.99 -6.57 -1.57
C THR A 130 -16.26 -7.39 -1.27
N GLY A 131 -16.74 -8.16 -2.27
CA GLY A 131 -17.92 -9.03 -2.12
C GLY A 131 -17.84 -10.00 -0.93
N PRO A 132 -16.73 -10.71 -0.72
CA PRO A 132 -16.59 -11.58 0.46
C PRO A 132 -16.71 -10.86 1.80
N VAL A 133 -16.23 -9.62 1.91
CA VAL A 133 -16.38 -8.80 3.13
C VAL A 133 -17.84 -8.42 3.35
N LEU A 134 -18.57 -8.10 2.27
CA LEU A 134 -20.00 -7.83 2.35
C LEU A 134 -20.76 -9.05 2.88
N LEU A 135 -20.54 -10.23 2.30
CA LEU A 135 -21.19 -11.46 2.74
C LEU A 135 -20.87 -11.81 4.20
N TYR A 136 -19.64 -11.59 4.61
CA TYR A 136 -19.22 -11.77 6.00
C TYR A 136 -19.97 -10.83 6.95
N ASP A 137 -20.06 -9.54 6.63
CA ASP A 137 -20.76 -8.56 7.46
C ASP A 137 -22.28 -8.83 7.51
N GLN A 138 -22.89 -9.28 6.41
CA GLN A 138 -24.31 -9.72 6.38
C GLN A 138 -24.54 -10.93 7.28
N ALA A 139 -23.68 -11.93 7.21
CA ALA A 139 -23.77 -13.12 8.05
C ALA A 139 -23.59 -12.76 9.54
N LEU A 140 -22.64 -11.89 9.85
CA LEU A 140 -22.41 -11.41 11.21
C LEU A 140 -23.59 -10.61 11.74
N PHE A 141 -24.17 -9.73 10.92
CA PHE A 141 -25.35 -8.95 11.29
C PHE A 141 -26.52 -9.86 11.60
N SER A 142 -26.80 -10.83 10.72
CA SER A 142 -27.86 -11.82 10.91
C SER A 142 -27.65 -12.66 12.18
N PHE A 143 -26.41 -13.03 12.48
CA PHE A 143 -26.07 -13.75 13.70
C PHE A 143 -26.34 -12.89 14.95
N CYS A 144 -25.92 -11.63 14.95
CA CYS A 144 -26.12 -10.72 16.09
C CYS A 144 -27.62 -10.42 16.32
N THR A 145 -28.41 -10.31 15.25
CA THR A 145 -29.86 -10.04 15.35
C THR A 145 -30.63 -11.24 15.92
N ASN A 146 -30.14 -12.46 15.70
CA ASN A 146 -30.78 -13.67 16.25
C ASN A 146 -30.49 -13.94 17.72
N ILE A 147 -29.58 -13.16 18.36
CA ILE A 147 -29.20 -13.35 19.76
C ILE A 147 -29.49 -12.05 20.52
N ASP A 148 -30.41 -12.12 21.46
CA ASP A 148 -30.77 -10.98 22.30
C ASP A 148 -29.56 -10.45 23.08
N GLY A 149 -29.32 -9.14 22.99
CA GLY A 149 -28.23 -8.46 23.72
C GLY A 149 -26.91 -8.34 22.97
N LEU A 150 -26.74 -8.91 21.76
CA LEU A 150 -25.57 -8.71 20.92
C LEU A 150 -25.73 -7.48 20.00
N GLN A 151 -24.79 -6.55 20.13
CA GLN A 151 -24.73 -5.40 19.22
C GLN A 151 -23.72 -5.67 18.09
N PHE A 152 -24.11 -5.44 16.85
CA PHE A 152 -23.31 -5.74 15.66
C PHE A 152 -21.96 -5.00 15.64
N LEU A 153 -21.95 -3.67 15.88
CA LEU A 153 -20.74 -2.85 15.77
C LEU A 153 -19.62 -3.24 16.76
N PRO A 154 -19.88 -3.45 18.07
CA PRO A 154 -18.87 -3.93 19.00
C PRO A 154 -18.31 -5.30 18.63
N TRP A 155 -19.13 -6.21 18.17
CA TRP A 155 -18.69 -7.54 17.75
C TRP A 155 -17.82 -7.48 16.51
N ARG A 156 -18.21 -6.69 15.51
CA ARG A 156 -17.40 -6.45 14.31
C ARG A 156 -16.03 -5.90 14.65
N LEU A 157 -15.97 -4.92 15.58
CA LEU A 157 -14.71 -4.35 16.05
C LEU A 157 -13.83 -5.41 16.74
N TRP A 158 -14.43 -6.21 17.63
CA TRP A 158 -13.72 -7.29 18.34
C TRP A 158 -13.11 -8.31 17.38
N ILE A 159 -13.87 -8.74 16.39
CA ILE A 159 -13.38 -9.66 15.34
C ILE A 159 -12.24 -9.01 14.55
N GLY A 160 -12.34 -7.73 14.22
CA GLY A 160 -11.27 -6.97 13.56
C GLY A 160 -9.99 -6.94 14.37
N VAL A 161 -10.07 -6.72 15.69
CA VAL A 161 -8.91 -6.75 16.59
C VAL A 161 -8.27 -8.14 16.65
N TRP A 162 -9.06 -9.20 16.77
CA TRP A 162 -8.54 -10.57 16.77
C TRP A 162 -7.91 -10.94 15.42
N THR A 163 -8.50 -10.53 14.31
CA THR A 163 -7.94 -10.75 12.97
C THR A 163 -6.57 -10.06 12.84
N LEU A 164 -6.43 -8.83 13.37
CA LEU A 164 -5.16 -8.11 13.39
C LEU A 164 -4.12 -8.86 14.22
N VAL A 165 -4.48 -9.31 15.42
CA VAL A 165 -3.56 -10.08 16.31
C VAL A 165 -3.09 -11.36 15.60
N ILE A 166 -4.01 -12.13 15.04
CA ILE A 166 -3.68 -13.37 14.34
C ILE A 166 -2.78 -13.08 13.12
N SER A 167 -3.07 -12.03 12.35
CA SER A 167 -2.25 -11.64 11.20
C SER A 167 -0.83 -11.23 11.63
N LEU A 168 -0.69 -10.51 12.74
CA LEU A 168 0.63 -10.15 13.29
C LEU A 168 1.41 -11.38 13.74
N VAL A 169 0.75 -12.34 14.40
CA VAL A 169 1.38 -13.60 14.80
C VAL A 169 1.86 -14.38 13.58
N VAL A 170 1.00 -14.55 12.58
CA VAL A 170 1.34 -15.26 11.33
C VAL A 170 2.50 -14.57 10.61
N ALA A 171 2.46 -13.23 10.48
CA ALA A 171 3.55 -12.47 9.86
C ALA A 171 4.87 -12.60 10.64
N GLY A 172 4.81 -12.65 11.97
CA GLY A 172 5.98 -12.86 12.83
C GLY A 172 6.60 -14.25 12.66
N PHE A 173 5.77 -15.30 12.50
CA PHE A 173 6.25 -16.67 12.25
C PHE A 173 6.75 -16.89 10.82
N GLN A 174 6.17 -16.24 9.82
CA GLN A 174 6.62 -16.35 8.43
C GLN A 174 7.85 -15.49 8.10
N GLY A 175 8.13 -14.48 8.92
CA GLY A 175 9.29 -13.59 8.76
C GLY A 175 10.60 -14.14 9.37
N SER A 176 10.58 -15.36 9.90
CA SER A 176 11.74 -16.01 10.49
C SER A 176 12.28 -17.17 9.65
#